data_5d8d356bf6afb37a40d9714adb60751c
#
_entry.id   5d8d356bf6afb37a40d9714adb60751c
#
_cell.length_a   1.000
_cell.length_b   1.000
_cell.length_c   1.000
_cell.angle_alpha   90.00
_cell.angle_beta   90.00
_cell.angle_gamma   90.00
#
_symmetry.space_group_name_H-M   'P 1'
#
loop_
_entity.id
_entity.type
_entity.pdbx_description
1 polymer ?
#
loop_
_entity_poly.entity_id
_entity_poly.type
_entity_poly.pdbx_seq_one_letter_code
_entity_poly.pdbx_strand_id
1 'polypeptide(L)'
;MRALVVGAGIGGLVAARALRRAGLEVLVLEAHTYPGGLAGTFTHRGYRFDAGATLLSGFAPGGPMALVAEALGVCLPVEPFPEGFPLMEVHLPRGPLLRPVGREAEREAQRDFFGPRVLPFWRWQEERAKALLRLAPRLPWPPEREGLLRLLALLPELFPLLPDLFLKAAHRAPQDPP
;
A
#
# COMPACT_ATOMS: atom_id res chain seq x y z
N MET A 1 -14.30 -23.11 19.20
CA MET A 1 -14.32 -21.70 19.65
C MET A 1 -14.89 -20.86 18.51
N ARG A 2 -15.72 -19.86 18.84
CA ARG A 2 -16.34 -18.95 17.86
C ARG A 2 -15.72 -17.58 17.94
N ALA A 3 -15.56 -16.91 16.80
CA ALA A 3 -15.10 -15.53 16.71
C ALA A 3 -16.12 -14.70 15.95
N LEU A 4 -16.29 -13.45 16.38
CA LEU A 4 -17.13 -12.46 15.72
C LEU A 4 -16.24 -11.36 15.17
N VAL A 5 -16.37 -11.07 13.87
CA VAL A 5 -15.68 -9.97 13.19
C VAL A 5 -16.72 -8.93 12.81
N VAL A 6 -16.53 -7.70 13.23
CA VAL A 6 -17.42 -6.59 12.91
C VAL A 6 -16.79 -5.75 11.81
N GLY A 7 -17.48 -5.67 10.66
CA GLY A 7 -17.04 -5.02 9.44
C GLY A 7 -16.41 -5.99 8.44
N ALA A 8 -16.94 -6.00 7.21
CA ALA A 8 -16.46 -6.80 6.08
C ALA A 8 -15.61 -5.96 5.10
N GLY A 9 -14.91 -4.94 5.57
CA GLY A 9 -13.84 -4.30 4.80
C GLY A 9 -12.64 -5.23 4.65
N ILE A 10 -11.61 -4.83 3.89
CA ILE A 10 -10.43 -5.67 3.63
C ILE A 10 -9.80 -6.18 4.94
N GLY A 11 -9.61 -5.31 5.94
CA GLY A 11 -9.04 -5.70 7.24
C GLY A 11 -9.87 -6.76 7.96
N GLY A 12 -11.20 -6.59 8.00
CA GLY A 12 -12.10 -7.57 8.61
C GLY A 12 -12.11 -8.91 7.89
N LEU A 13 -12.11 -8.90 6.55
CA LEU A 13 -12.05 -10.11 5.74
C LEU A 13 -10.72 -10.86 5.90
N VAL A 14 -9.59 -10.14 5.96
CA VAL A 14 -8.27 -10.70 6.25
C VAL A 14 -8.24 -11.34 7.63
N ALA A 15 -8.74 -10.64 8.66
CA ALA A 15 -8.84 -11.17 10.03
C ALA A 15 -9.74 -12.42 10.09
N ALA A 16 -10.91 -12.37 9.47
CA ALA A 16 -11.83 -13.50 9.41
C ALA A 16 -11.18 -14.73 8.75
N ARG A 17 -10.45 -14.55 7.66
CA ARG A 17 -9.73 -15.62 6.98
C ARG A 17 -8.62 -16.20 7.85
N ALA A 18 -7.85 -15.35 8.53
CA ALA A 18 -6.80 -15.80 9.46
C ALA A 18 -7.37 -16.63 10.62
N LEU A 19 -8.44 -16.14 11.24
CA LEU A 19 -9.14 -16.87 12.32
C LEU A 19 -9.71 -18.21 11.85
N ARG A 20 -10.29 -18.27 10.65
CA ARG A 20 -10.75 -19.53 10.04
C ARG A 20 -9.59 -20.50 9.83
N ARG A 21 -8.44 -20.05 9.37
CA ARG A 21 -7.24 -20.91 9.22
C ARG A 21 -6.73 -21.42 10.58
N ALA A 22 -6.92 -20.65 11.65
CA ALA A 22 -6.60 -21.07 13.01
C ALA A 22 -7.66 -22.04 13.61
N GLY A 23 -8.63 -22.49 12.83
CA GLY A 23 -9.63 -23.49 13.24
C GLY A 23 -10.84 -22.91 13.99
N LEU A 24 -11.04 -21.60 14.00
CA LEU A 24 -12.21 -20.99 14.62
C LEU A 24 -13.41 -21.00 13.67
N GLU A 25 -14.60 -21.11 14.24
CA GLU A 25 -15.85 -20.75 13.56
C GLU A 25 -15.98 -19.23 13.54
N VAL A 26 -16.10 -18.61 12.37
CA VAL A 26 -16.10 -17.15 12.25
C VAL A 26 -17.40 -16.66 11.66
N LEU A 27 -18.00 -15.68 12.33
CA LEU A 27 -19.14 -14.90 11.83
C LEU A 27 -18.67 -13.48 11.55
N VAL A 28 -18.95 -12.97 10.36
CA VAL A 28 -18.66 -11.58 9.97
C VAL A 28 -19.98 -10.82 9.91
N LEU A 29 -20.04 -9.69 10.61
CA LEU A 29 -21.18 -8.77 10.55
C LEU A 29 -20.77 -7.54 9.73
N GLU A 30 -21.61 -7.19 8.75
CA GLU A 30 -21.43 -6.02 7.90
C GLU A 30 -22.68 -5.15 7.93
N ALA A 31 -22.49 -3.84 8.06
CA ALA A 31 -23.58 -2.87 8.09
C ALA A 31 -24.12 -2.54 6.69
N HIS A 32 -23.27 -2.63 5.67
CA HIS A 32 -23.68 -2.43 4.28
C HIS A 32 -24.29 -3.69 3.67
N THR A 33 -25.00 -3.51 2.56
CA THR A 33 -25.58 -4.60 1.78
C THR A 33 -24.56 -5.39 0.95
N TYR A 34 -23.31 -4.93 0.89
CA TYR A 34 -22.20 -5.57 0.19
C TYR A 34 -20.92 -5.51 1.03
N PRO A 35 -20.06 -6.54 0.97
CA PRO A 35 -18.77 -6.54 1.62
C PRO A 35 -17.73 -5.73 0.82
N GLY A 36 -16.57 -5.48 1.44
CA GLY A 36 -15.41 -4.85 0.82
C GLY A 36 -15.07 -3.46 1.38
N GLY A 37 -16.02 -2.80 2.05
CA GLY A 37 -15.81 -1.44 2.55
C GLY A 37 -15.49 -0.48 1.40
N LEU A 38 -14.40 0.30 1.50
CA LEU A 38 -13.93 1.20 0.44
C LEU A 38 -13.41 0.48 -0.82
N ALA A 39 -13.12 -0.82 -0.74
CA ALA A 39 -12.78 -1.65 -1.90
C ALA A 39 -13.96 -2.52 -2.35
N GLY A 40 -15.17 -2.18 -1.89
CA GLY A 40 -16.40 -2.86 -2.29
C GLY A 40 -16.85 -2.46 -3.69
N THR A 41 -17.64 -3.35 -4.29
CA THR A 41 -18.32 -3.10 -5.56
C THR A 41 -19.81 -3.27 -5.35
N PHE A 42 -20.62 -2.35 -5.86
CA PHE A 42 -22.06 -2.44 -5.84
C PHE A 42 -22.66 -2.42 -7.24
N THR A 43 -23.87 -2.93 -7.36
CA THR A 43 -24.61 -2.92 -8.62
C THR A 43 -25.79 -1.98 -8.53
N HIS A 44 -25.95 -1.11 -9.50
CA HIS A 44 -27.11 -0.24 -9.62
C HIS A 44 -27.63 -0.24 -11.05
N ARG A 45 -28.90 -0.57 -11.25
CA ARG A 45 -29.58 -0.64 -12.57
C ARG A 45 -28.81 -1.48 -13.60
N GLY A 46 -28.21 -2.61 -13.18
CA GLY A 46 -27.46 -3.51 -14.05
C GLY A 46 -25.99 -3.11 -14.31
N TYR A 47 -25.56 -1.95 -13.83
CA TYR A 47 -24.17 -1.49 -13.93
C TYR A 47 -23.43 -1.75 -12.61
N ARG A 48 -22.13 -2.05 -12.72
CA ARG A 48 -21.23 -2.25 -11.57
C ARG A 48 -20.40 -0.99 -11.33
N PHE A 49 -20.30 -0.60 -10.06
CA PHE A 49 -19.55 0.57 -9.62
C PHE A 49 -18.64 0.19 -8.47
N ASP A 50 -17.41 0.69 -8.50
CA ASP A 50 -16.52 0.62 -7.35
C ASP A 50 -16.94 1.65 -6.29
N ALA A 51 -16.98 1.22 -5.03
CA ALA A 51 -17.35 2.11 -3.92
C ALA A 51 -16.26 3.13 -3.56
N GLY A 52 -15.02 2.89 -4.00
CA GLY A 52 -13.87 3.76 -3.74
C GLY A 52 -12.64 3.33 -4.52
N ALA A 53 -11.95 2.29 -4.08
CA ALA A 53 -10.71 1.85 -4.69
C ALA A 53 -10.95 1.12 -6.02
N THR A 54 -10.44 1.66 -7.11
CA THR A 54 -10.48 1.05 -8.47
C THR A 54 -9.15 0.41 -8.85
N LEU A 55 -8.07 0.77 -8.16
CA LEU A 55 -6.72 0.27 -8.41
C LEU A 55 -6.21 -0.50 -7.20
N LEU A 56 -5.59 -1.65 -7.45
CA LEU A 56 -4.94 -2.46 -6.45
C LEU A 56 -3.43 -2.33 -6.56
N SER A 57 -2.74 -2.19 -5.44
CA SER A 57 -1.28 -2.13 -5.38
C SER A 57 -0.73 -3.15 -4.38
N GLY A 58 0.58 -3.42 -4.46
CA GLY A 58 1.25 -4.32 -3.51
C GLY A 58 1.12 -5.81 -3.83
N PHE A 59 0.65 -6.18 -5.03
CA PHE A 59 0.50 -7.56 -5.49
C PHE A 59 1.70 -8.06 -6.33
N ALA A 60 2.70 -7.24 -6.58
CA ALA A 60 3.94 -7.72 -7.19
C ALA A 60 4.59 -8.79 -6.28
N PRO A 61 5.40 -9.72 -6.83
CA PRO A 61 6.10 -10.73 -6.04
C PRO A 61 6.86 -10.12 -4.86
N GLY A 62 6.61 -10.63 -3.64
CA GLY A 62 7.16 -10.08 -2.39
C GLY A 62 6.52 -8.76 -1.92
N GLY A 63 5.55 -8.24 -2.61
CA GLY A 63 4.77 -7.08 -2.17
C GLY A 63 3.87 -7.40 -0.98
N PRO A 64 3.47 -6.39 -0.18
CA PRO A 64 2.75 -6.61 1.07
C PRO A 64 1.41 -7.34 0.89
N MET A 65 0.68 -7.05 -0.17
CA MET A 65 -0.61 -7.71 -0.44
C MET A 65 -0.42 -9.13 -0.97
N ALA A 66 0.63 -9.38 -1.76
CA ALA A 66 0.99 -10.72 -2.21
C ALA A 66 1.37 -11.61 -1.01
N LEU A 67 2.18 -11.11 -0.09
CA LEU A 67 2.57 -11.83 1.13
C LEU A 67 1.35 -12.17 2.01
N VAL A 68 0.41 -11.24 2.18
CA VAL A 68 -0.82 -11.49 2.93
C VAL A 68 -1.69 -12.55 2.23
N ALA A 69 -1.87 -12.43 0.91
CA ALA A 69 -2.65 -13.41 0.14
C ALA A 69 -2.04 -14.83 0.24
N GLU A 70 -0.73 -14.94 0.10
CA GLU A 70 0.02 -16.19 0.27
C GLU A 70 -0.15 -16.76 1.68
N ALA A 71 0.08 -15.95 2.73
CA ALA A 71 -0.07 -16.36 4.12
C ALA A 71 -1.49 -16.85 4.43
N LEU A 72 -2.51 -16.28 3.80
CA LEU A 72 -3.91 -16.68 3.97
C LEU A 72 -4.35 -17.82 3.03
N GLY A 73 -3.51 -18.23 2.10
CA GLY A 73 -3.87 -19.22 1.06
C GLY A 73 -5.03 -18.72 0.20
N VAL A 74 -4.97 -17.46 -0.22
CA VAL A 74 -5.97 -16.83 -1.10
C VAL A 74 -5.31 -16.52 -2.44
N CYS A 75 -5.91 -16.98 -3.51
CA CYS A 75 -5.55 -16.60 -4.88
C CYS A 75 -6.51 -15.52 -5.35
N LEU A 76 -5.96 -14.36 -5.70
CA LEU A 76 -6.74 -13.27 -6.27
C LEU A 76 -6.41 -13.14 -7.77
N PRO A 77 -7.40 -13.13 -8.65
CA PRO A 77 -7.19 -12.94 -10.08
C PRO A 77 -6.90 -11.46 -10.38
N VAL A 78 -5.68 -11.02 -10.05
CA VAL A 78 -5.25 -9.65 -10.36
C VAL A 78 -4.53 -9.64 -11.71
N GLU A 79 -4.92 -8.70 -12.56
CA GLU A 79 -4.29 -8.46 -13.86
C GLU A 79 -3.41 -7.22 -13.74
N PRO A 80 -2.07 -7.34 -13.92
CA PRO A 80 -1.21 -6.20 -13.90
C PRO A 80 -1.37 -5.35 -15.17
N PHE A 81 -1.30 -4.04 -15.04
CA PHE A 81 -1.17 -3.18 -16.20
C PHE A 81 0.20 -3.39 -16.87
N PRO A 82 0.25 -3.34 -18.21
CA PRO A 82 1.52 -3.44 -18.91
C PRO A 82 2.43 -2.25 -18.61
N GLU A 83 3.75 -2.48 -18.72
CA GLU A 83 4.76 -1.44 -18.58
C GLU A 83 4.50 -0.30 -19.57
N GLY A 84 4.63 0.95 -19.11
CA GLY A 84 4.37 2.12 -19.92
C GLY A 84 2.88 2.49 -20.10
N PHE A 85 1.95 1.66 -19.60
CA PHE A 85 0.53 1.98 -19.69
C PHE A 85 0.22 3.30 -18.96
N PRO A 86 -0.49 4.27 -19.58
CA PRO A 86 -0.84 5.54 -18.98
C PRO A 86 -1.93 5.33 -17.92
N LEU A 87 -1.49 5.04 -16.69
CA LEU A 87 -2.38 4.67 -15.60
C LEU A 87 -3.23 5.83 -15.10
N MET A 88 -2.66 7.03 -15.09
CA MET A 88 -3.29 8.23 -14.54
C MET A 88 -2.79 9.47 -15.26
N GLU A 89 -3.69 10.42 -15.48
CA GLU A 89 -3.38 11.77 -15.91
C GLU A 89 -3.69 12.75 -14.78
N VAL A 90 -2.68 13.51 -14.36
CA VAL A 90 -2.80 14.52 -13.30
C VAL A 90 -2.79 15.89 -13.95
N HIS A 91 -3.90 16.62 -13.85
CA HIS A 91 -4.01 17.97 -14.37
C HIS A 91 -3.38 18.98 -13.40
N LEU A 92 -2.27 19.56 -13.80
CA LEU A 92 -1.52 20.55 -13.05
C LEU A 92 -1.59 21.92 -13.75
N PRO A 93 -1.29 23.04 -13.07
CA PRO A 93 -1.31 24.37 -13.69
C PRO A 93 -0.42 24.51 -14.93
N ARG A 94 0.64 23.71 -15.02
CA ARG A 94 1.57 23.68 -16.17
C ARG A 94 1.12 22.76 -17.31
N GLY A 95 0.01 22.05 -17.16
CA GLY A 95 -0.49 21.06 -18.10
C GLY A 95 -0.62 19.67 -17.49
N PRO A 96 -1.05 18.68 -18.27
CA PRO A 96 -1.25 17.32 -17.78
C PRO A 96 0.09 16.59 -17.59
N LEU A 97 0.22 15.91 -16.46
CA LEU A 97 1.27 14.95 -16.18
C LEU A 97 0.70 13.53 -16.32
N LEU A 98 1.18 12.79 -17.29
CA LEU A 98 0.87 11.37 -17.42
C LEU A 98 1.73 10.58 -16.43
N ARG A 99 1.08 9.70 -15.67
CA ARG A 99 1.75 8.77 -14.77
C ARG A 99 1.65 7.35 -15.35
N PRO A 100 2.67 6.89 -16.05
CA PRO A 100 2.68 5.54 -16.62
C PRO A 100 2.97 4.48 -15.56
N VAL A 101 2.60 3.25 -15.88
CA VAL A 101 3.05 2.07 -15.14
C VAL A 101 4.54 1.83 -15.40
N GLY A 102 5.26 1.53 -14.33
CA GLY A 102 6.66 1.23 -14.42
C GLY A 102 7.56 2.34 -13.89
N ARG A 103 8.61 1.90 -13.23
CA ARG A 103 9.49 2.80 -12.49
C ARG A 103 10.29 3.73 -13.39
N GLU A 104 10.80 3.21 -14.50
CA GLU A 104 11.61 3.99 -15.42
C GLU A 104 10.75 4.97 -16.20
N ALA A 105 9.63 4.51 -16.74
CA ALA A 105 8.68 5.34 -17.45
C ALA A 105 8.13 6.48 -16.57
N GLU A 106 7.85 6.19 -15.29
CA GLU A 106 7.39 7.22 -14.35
C GLU A 106 8.49 8.24 -14.04
N ARG A 107 9.76 7.81 -13.88
CA ARG A 107 10.89 8.74 -13.68
C ARG A 107 11.11 9.64 -14.87
N GLU A 108 10.99 9.11 -16.08
CA GLU A 108 11.09 9.88 -17.32
C GLU A 108 9.98 10.93 -17.40
N ALA A 109 8.73 10.53 -17.21
CA ALA A 109 7.59 11.43 -17.21
C ALA A 109 7.75 12.57 -16.18
N GLN A 110 8.24 12.27 -14.99
CA GLN A 110 8.47 13.26 -13.95
C GLN A 110 9.65 14.18 -14.27
N ARG A 111 10.75 13.62 -14.80
CA ARG A 111 11.90 14.41 -15.25
C ARG A 111 11.51 15.37 -16.35
N ASP A 112 10.71 14.91 -17.32
CA ASP A 112 10.32 15.72 -18.47
C ASP A 112 9.34 16.81 -18.08
N PHE A 113 8.48 16.56 -17.08
CA PHE A 113 7.50 17.54 -16.62
C PHE A 113 8.10 18.56 -15.63
N PHE A 114 8.87 18.12 -14.64
CA PHE A 114 9.41 18.96 -13.56
C PHE A 114 10.87 19.35 -13.76
N GLY A 115 11.55 18.77 -14.75
CA GLY A 115 12.98 18.91 -14.93
C GLY A 115 13.81 17.96 -14.06
N PRO A 116 15.14 17.87 -14.30
CA PRO A 116 16.01 16.89 -13.66
C PRO A 116 16.21 17.10 -12.15
N ARG A 117 15.87 18.27 -11.63
CA ARG A 117 16.00 18.60 -10.20
C ARG A 117 15.14 17.75 -9.26
N VAL A 118 14.07 17.12 -9.77
CA VAL A 118 13.18 16.25 -8.96
C VAL A 118 13.75 14.86 -8.75
N LEU A 119 14.68 14.39 -9.58
CA LEU A 119 15.21 13.04 -9.55
C LEU A 119 15.86 12.65 -8.21
N PRO A 120 16.66 13.53 -7.54
CA PRO A 120 17.21 13.21 -6.23
C PRO A 120 16.14 12.94 -5.16
N PHE A 121 15.02 13.69 -5.18
CA PHE A 121 13.91 13.49 -4.27
C PHE A 121 13.26 12.10 -4.49
N TRP A 122 12.97 11.74 -5.74
CA TRP A 122 12.35 10.45 -6.06
C TRP A 122 13.25 9.27 -5.75
N ARG A 123 14.56 9.36 -5.99
CA ARG A 123 15.53 8.34 -5.58
C ARG A 123 15.55 8.16 -4.08
N TRP A 124 15.62 9.25 -3.34
CA TRP A 124 15.57 9.23 -1.88
C TRP A 124 14.27 8.58 -1.37
N GLN A 125 13.11 8.98 -1.90
CA GLN A 125 11.82 8.41 -1.52
C GLN A 125 11.76 6.90 -1.79
N GLU A 126 12.24 6.47 -2.95
CA GLU A 126 12.25 5.07 -3.34
C GLU A 126 13.14 4.22 -2.42
N GLU A 127 14.33 4.69 -2.08
CA GLU A 127 15.22 4.00 -1.14
C GLU A 127 14.57 3.84 0.23
N ARG A 128 13.88 4.89 0.72
CA ARG A 128 13.16 4.84 1.99
C ARG A 128 11.96 3.92 1.94
N ALA A 129 11.18 3.96 0.88
CA ALA A 129 10.06 3.06 0.68
C ALA A 129 10.50 1.59 0.66
N LYS A 130 11.60 1.26 -0.03
CA LYS A 130 12.18 -0.09 -0.03
C LYS A 130 12.60 -0.54 1.37
N ALA A 131 13.24 0.32 2.14
CA ALA A 131 13.65 0.02 3.51
C ALA A 131 12.44 -0.22 4.41
N LEU A 132 11.44 0.66 4.36
CA LEU A 132 10.20 0.53 5.13
C LEU A 132 9.42 -0.75 4.78
N LEU A 133 9.29 -1.07 3.50
CA LEU A 133 8.60 -2.29 3.05
C LEU A 133 9.31 -3.57 3.51
N ARG A 134 10.64 -3.58 3.63
CA ARG A 134 11.40 -4.70 4.18
C ARG A 134 11.19 -4.84 5.69
N LEU A 135 11.08 -3.72 6.41
CA LEU A 135 10.95 -3.69 7.86
C LEU A 135 9.51 -3.95 8.32
N ALA A 136 8.52 -3.42 7.61
CA ALA A 136 7.12 -3.46 8.03
C ALA A 136 6.61 -4.87 8.40
N PRO A 137 6.89 -5.94 7.64
CA PRO A 137 6.46 -7.30 8.01
C PRO A 137 7.19 -7.88 9.23
N ARG A 138 8.32 -7.29 9.62
CA ARG A 138 9.17 -7.74 10.74
C ARG A 138 8.88 -6.97 12.02
N LEU A 139 8.15 -5.86 11.93
CA LEU A 139 7.80 -5.05 13.09
C LEU A 139 6.75 -5.79 13.93
N PRO A 140 6.98 -5.94 15.25
CA PRO A 140 6.00 -6.55 16.13
C PRO A 140 4.80 -5.63 16.30
N TRP A 141 3.60 -6.18 16.10
CA TRP A 141 2.37 -5.46 16.34
C TRP A 141 1.30 -6.39 16.94
N PRO A 142 0.64 -6.04 18.04
CA PRO A 142 0.89 -4.89 18.94
C PRO A 142 2.22 -5.01 19.68
N PRO A 143 2.76 -3.91 20.25
CA PRO A 143 4.02 -3.92 20.98
C PRO A 143 3.86 -4.68 22.32
N GLU A 144 4.06 -5.97 22.29
CA GLU A 144 4.16 -6.83 23.46
C GLU A 144 5.60 -6.78 24.02
N ARG A 145 5.81 -7.27 25.29
CA ARG A 145 7.15 -7.26 25.88
C ARG A 145 8.20 -7.99 25.02
N GLU A 146 7.81 -9.11 24.44
CA GLU A 146 8.67 -9.85 23.49
C GLU A 146 8.89 -9.07 22.19
N GLY A 147 7.90 -8.29 21.75
CA GLY A 147 8.00 -7.38 20.63
C GLY A 147 9.02 -6.27 20.82
N LEU A 148 9.20 -5.79 22.07
CA LEU A 148 10.21 -4.76 22.38
C LEU A 148 11.63 -5.30 22.14
N LEU A 149 11.93 -6.52 22.51
CA LEU A 149 13.23 -7.16 22.25
C LEU A 149 13.47 -7.32 20.74
N ARG A 150 12.44 -7.70 19.98
CA ARG A 150 12.51 -7.77 18.51
C ARG A 150 12.72 -6.38 17.88
N LEU A 151 12.08 -5.35 18.44
CA LEU A 151 12.27 -3.96 17.99
C LEU A 151 13.71 -3.51 18.24
N LEU A 152 14.28 -3.84 19.41
CA LEU A 152 15.68 -3.56 19.73
C LEU A 152 16.64 -4.26 18.77
N ALA A 153 16.35 -5.49 18.35
CA ALA A 153 17.14 -6.20 17.36
C ALA A 153 17.09 -5.56 15.96
N LEU A 154 16.04 -4.80 15.65
CA LEU A 154 15.88 -4.06 14.39
C LEU A 154 16.47 -2.64 14.43
N LEU A 155 16.90 -2.15 15.61
CA LEU A 155 17.49 -0.81 15.76
C LEU A 155 18.64 -0.51 14.78
N PRO A 156 19.58 -1.43 14.50
CA PRO A 156 20.65 -1.16 13.53
C PRO A 156 20.12 -0.89 12.12
N GLU A 157 19.01 -1.53 11.73
CA GLU A 157 18.35 -1.31 10.43
C GLU A 157 17.47 -0.05 10.42
N LEU A 158 16.93 0.35 11.56
CA LEU A 158 16.13 1.56 11.75
C LEU A 158 16.97 2.83 11.92
N PHE A 159 18.14 2.70 12.55
CA PHE A 159 18.99 3.83 12.88
C PHE A 159 19.36 4.72 11.68
N PRO A 160 19.74 4.19 10.50
CA PRO A 160 20.00 4.99 9.30
C PRO A 160 18.76 5.73 8.75
N LEU A 161 17.54 5.29 9.12
CA LEU A 161 16.29 5.90 8.70
C LEU A 161 15.83 7.02 9.64
N LEU A 162 16.25 7.01 10.91
CA LEU A 162 15.82 7.94 11.94
C LEU A 162 16.13 9.40 11.61
N PRO A 163 17.37 9.79 11.16
CA PRO A 163 17.67 11.18 10.85
C PRO A 163 16.82 11.74 9.71
N ASP A 164 16.47 10.91 8.76
CA ASP A 164 15.66 11.31 7.61
C ASP A 164 14.16 11.38 7.96
N LEU A 165 13.69 10.55 8.89
CA LEU A 165 12.30 10.58 9.35
C LEU A 165 11.99 11.84 10.19
N PHE A 166 12.92 12.26 11.01
CA PHE A 166 12.67 13.34 12.00
C PHE A 166 13.26 14.70 11.62
N LEU A 167 14.33 14.77 10.85
CA LEU A 167 15.06 16.00 10.60
C LEU A 167 15.00 16.52 9.16
N LYS A 168 14.75 15.68 8.18
CA LYS A 168 14.80 16.08 6.76
C LYS A 168 13.47 16.09 6.04
N ALA A 169 12.44 15.45 6.55
CA ALA A 169 11.10 15.51 5.96
C ALA A 169 10.55 16.94 5.99
N ALA A 170 10.85 17.72 7.04
CA ALA A 170 10.42 19.09 7.19
C ALA A 170 11.19 20.10 6.29
N HIS A 171 12.38 19.73 5.80
CA HIS A 171 13.25 20.65 5.05
C HIS A 171 13.34 20.34 3.54
N ARG A 172 12.70 19.27 3.07
CA ARG A 172 12.75 18.83 1.66
C ARG A 172 11.43 18.90 0.92
N ALA A 173 10.39 19.52 1.49
CA ALA A 173 9.29 19.98 0.67
C ALA A 173 9.89 20.88 -0.42
N PRO A 174 9.61 20.62 -1.71
CA PRO A 174 10.05 21.50 -2.77
C PRO A 174 9.54 22.90 -2.40
N GLN A 175 10.44 23.84 -2.19
CA GLN A 175 10.07 25.24 -2.22
C GLN A 175 9.44 25.44 -3.60
N ASP A 176 8.27 26.04 -3.64
CA ASP A 176 7.57 26.31 -4.88
C ASP A 176 8.58 26.88 -5.89
N PRO A 177 8.63 26.33 -7.11
CA PRO A 177 9.47 26.89 -8.14
C PRO A 177 8.98 28.31 -8.44
N PRO A 178 9.85 29.23 -8.75
CA PRO A 178 9.51 30.60 -9.10
C PRO A 178 8.59 30.67 -10.30
#